data_12f897fd1ae6272dbfccdc9819c3dcfc
#
_entry.id   12f897fd1ae6272dbfccdc9819c3dcfc
#
_cell.length_a   1.000
_cell.length_b   1.000
_cell.length_c   1.000
_cell.angle_alpha   90.00
_cell.angle_beta   90.00
_cell.angle_gamma   90.00
#
_symmetry.space_group_name_H-M   'P 1'
#
loop_
_entity.id
_entity.type
_entity.pdbx_description
1 polymer ?
#
loop_
_entity_poly.entity_id
_entity_poly.type
_entity_poly.pdbx_seq_one_letter_code
_entity_poly.pdbx_strand_id
1 'polypeptide(L)'
;EILIGLVGSEMCIRDSIGIGIPWDLDRNEGGVTVLPPYEKSTSSEWYTGTANAIYQNLAYMEQYNPDYVLILSGDHIYKMDYEVMLDFHKANKADITIACMPVPIEEASRFGIMVTDESNRITEFEEKPEHPSSNLASMGIYIFSWPVLKEALIALKDQNGCDFGKHILPYCKEKGQRLFAYEYNGYWKDVGTLGSYWEANMELIDIIPEFNLYEEFWRIYTKGDVIPPQYISEDAVVDKCIIGEGTEIYGEVHNSVIGPNVVIGKGSVIRDSIIMKNTSVGENVVMDKAIVAEDVVVGNNVVIGCGEEAPNVLKPAVYSFGLVAIGENSVIPDNVKIGKNTAISGVTTKEDYPDGELAAGQVIAAKDGGKAVSYTHLRAHETDQYL
;
A
#
# COMPACT_ATOMS: atom_id res chain seq x y z
N GLU A 1 -19.37 3.62 9.00
CA GLU A 1 -18.37 2.80 9.72
C GLU A 1 -17.38 2.24 8.74
N ILE A 2 -16.09 2.37 9.06
CA ILE A 2 -15.01 1.82 8.26
C ILE A 2 -14.60 0.49 8.88
N LEU A 3 -14.88 -0.60 8.16
CA LEU A 3 -14.41 -1.94 8.50
C LEU A 3 -13.09 -2.16 7.76
N ILE A 4 -11.99 -2.25 8.50
CA ILE A 4 -10.68 -2.47 7.89
C ILE A 4 -10.24 -3.90 8.19
N GLY A 5 -10.29 -4.76 7.16
CA GLY A 5 -9.64 -6.06 7.16
C GLY A 5 -8.35 -5.94 6.33
N LEU A 6 -7.28 -5.43 6.92
CA LEU A 6 -5.97 -5.41 6.30
C LEU A 6 -5.21 -6.66 6.73
N VAL A 7 -4.68 -7.40 5.75
CA VAL A 7 -3.70 -8.45 5.97
C VAL A 7 -2.34 -7.76 6.14
N GLY A 8 -2.07 -7.26 7.32
CA GLY A 8 -0.82 -6.62 7.70
C GLY A 8 -0.51 -6.90 9.16
N SER A 9 0.58 -6.40 9.68
CA SER A 9 0.84 -6.46 11.12
C SER A 9 -0.32 -5.78 11.85
N GLU A 10 -1.09 -6.55 12.58
CA GLU A 10 -2.25 -6.09 13.37
C GLU A 10 -1.87 -4.91 14.29
N MET A 11 -0.64 -4.90 14.78
CA MET A 11 -0.09 -3.81 15.61
C MET A 11 -0.02 -2.50 14.84
N CYS A 12 0.49 -2.50 13.61
CA CYS A 12 0.63 -1.28 12.80
C CYS A 12 -0.72 -0.67 12.43
N ILE A 13 -1.72 -1.50 12.11
CA ILE A 13 -3.09 -1.03 11.83
C ILE A 13 -3.69 -0.39 13.09
N ARG A 14 -3.57 -1.03 14.25
CA ARG A 14 -4.08 -0.51 15.53
C ARG A 14 -3.39 0.80 15.90
N ASP A 15 -2.07 0.87 15.76
CA ASP A 15 -1.29 2.05 16.11
C ASP A 15 -1.60 3.24 15.19
N SER A 16 -1.83 2.99 13.90
CA SER A 16 -2.14 4.04 12.94
C SER A 16 -3.58 4.52 13.03
N ILE A 17 -4.55 3.62 13.13
CA ILE A 17 -5.98 3.93 13.11
C ILE A 17 -6.50 4.20 14.52
N GLY A 18 -6.10 3.38 15.50
CA GLY A 18 -6.57 3.48 16.87
C GLY A 18 -8.10 3.47 16.95
N ILE A 19 -8.66 4.40 17.71
CA ILE A 19 -10.12 4.60 17.84
C ILE A 19 -10.67 5.64 16.85
N GLY A 20 -9.87 6.11 15.89
CA GLY A 20 -10.34 7.01 14.84
C GLY A 20 -10.30 8.51 15.18
N ILE A 21 -9.55 8.94 16.20
CA ILE A 21 -9.43 10.35 16.61
C ILE A 21 -9.08 11.29 15.44
N PRO A 22 -8.10 10.99 14.58
CA PRO A 22 -7.75 11.91 13.48
C PRO A 22 -8.89 12.19 12.50
N TRP A 23 -9.89 11.32 12.46
CA TRP A 23 -11.04 11.42 11.55
C TRP A 23 -12.35 11.76 12.26
N ASP A 24 -12.31 12.17 13.54
CA ASP A 24 -13.52 12.44 14.38
C ASP A 24 -14.47 11.23 14.44
N LEU A 25 -13.90 10.02 14.49
CA LEU A 25 -14.62 8.74 14.52
C LEU A 25 -14.53 8.01 15.85
N ASP A 26 -14.06 8.65 16.92
CA ASP A 26 -14.01 8.16 18.29
C ASP A 26 -15.37 8.33 19.01
N ARG A 27 -16.45 7.85 18.38
CA ARG A 27 -17.82 8.07 18.82
C ARG A 27 -18.39 6.84 19.55
N ASN A 28 -19.36 7.08 20.45
CA ASN A 28 -20.08 6.00 21.15
C ASN A 28 -21.00 5.18 20.23
N GLU A 29 -21.53 5.84 19.18
CA GLU A 29 -22.37 5.19 18.16
C GLU A 29 -21.76 5.48 16.79
N GLY A 30 -21.53 4.45 16.00
CA GLY A 30 -20.75 4.54 14.79
C GLY A 30 -19.25 4.59 15.08
N GLY A 31 -18.47 5.21 14.20
CA GLY A 31 -17.03 5.37 14.36
C GLY A 31 -16.21 4.27 13.71
N VAL A 32 -14.98 4.08 14.19
CA VAL A 32 -14.05 3.08 13.68
C VAL A 32 -13.91 1.92 14.65
N THR A 33 -13.99 0.70 14.12
CA THR A 33 -13.70 -0.52 14.87
C THR A 33 -12.73 -1.37 14.07
N VAL A 34 -11.59 -1.70 14.69
CA VAL A 34 -10.64 -2.67 14.13
C VAL A 34 -11.09 -4.06 14.53
N LEU A 35 -11.36 -4.91 13.54
CA LEU A 35 -11.85 -6.27 13.74
C LEU A 35 -10.72 -7.26 13.38
N PRO A 36 -10.02 -7.81 14.40
CA PRO A 36 -9.00 -8.83 14.18
C PRO A 36 -9.62 -10.17 13.81
N PRO A 37 -8.85 -11.10 13.20
CA PRO A 37 -9.28 -12.47 13.02
C PRO A 37 -9.70 -13.12 14.34
N TYR A 38 -10.77 -13.93 14.32
CA TYR A 38 -11.25 -14.60 15.52
C TYR A 38 -10.34 -15.77 15.91
N GLU A 39 -9.79 -15.72 17.12
CA GLU A 39 -9.26 -16.93 17.78
C GLU A 39 -10.43 -17.72 18.40
N LYS A 40 -10.78 -18.85 17.79
CA LYS A 40 -11.64 -19.84 18.45
C LYS A 40 -10.78 -20.65 19.41
N SER A 41 -11.34 -21.08 20.54
CA SER A 41 -10.65 -21.89 21.57
C SER A 41 -10.07 -23.22 21.06
N THR A 42 -10.37 -23.63 19.84
CA THR A 42 -9.94 -24.88 19.20
C THR A 42 -9.18 -24.70 17.89
N SER A 43 -9.19 -23.52 17.27
CA SER A 43 -8.44 -23.20 16.04
C SER A 43 -8.27 -21.69 15.89
N SER A 44 -7.04 -21.28 15.60
CA SER A 44 -6.75 -19.89 15.16
C SER A 44 -6.98 -19.88 13.65
N GLU A 45 -8.08 -19.29 13.22
CA GLU A 45 -8.39 -19.13 11.78
C GLU A 45 -8.07 -17.70 11.36
N TRP A 46 -6.95 -17.52 10.69
CA TRP A 46 -6.64 -16.28 9.98
C TRP A 46 -7.64 -16.06 8.84
N TYR A 47 -7.81 -14.79 8.43
CA TYR A 47 -8.59 -14.49 7.24
C TYR A 47 -7.98 -15.16 6.01
N THR A 48 -8.75 -15.99 5.34
CA THR A 48 -8.32 -16.74 4.14
C THR A 48 -8.87 -16.11 2.85
N GLY A 49 -8.74 -14.79 2.73
CA GLY A 49 -9.21 -14.04 1.57
C GLY A 49 -10.07 -12.85 1.98
N THR A 50 -10.22 -11.90 1.06
CA THR A 50 -10.87 -10.60 1.30
C THR A 50 -12.35 -10.73 1.70
N ALA A 51 -13.09 -11.61 1.04
CA ALA A 51 -14.49 -11.87 1.38
C ALA A 51 -14.64 -12.69 2.67
N ASN A 52 -13.69 -13.58 2.98
CA ASN A 52 -13.68 -14.33 4.23
C ASN A 52 -13.54 -13.40 5.44
N ALA A 53 -12.75 -12.34 5.34
CA ALA A 53 -12.62 -11.33 6.40
C ALA A 53 -13.97 -10.67 6.72
N ILE A 54 -14.76 -10.34 5.70
CA ILE A 54 -16.10 -9.77 5.88
C ILE A 54 -17.06 -10.82 6.45
N TYR A 55 -17.01 -12.06 5.95
CA TYR A 55 -17.87 -13.16 6.44
C TYR A 55 -17.66 -13.43 7.95
N GLN A 56 -16.41 -13.50 8.41
CA GLN A 56 -16.13 -13.74 9.83
C GLN A 56 -16.70 -12.63 10.75
N ASN A 57 -16.89 -11.43 10.22
CA ASN A 57 -17.43 -10.27 10.93
C ASN A 57 -18.91 -9.97 10.62
N LEU A 58 -19.60 -10.90 9.96
CA LEU A 58 -20.99 -10.72 9.53
C LEU A 58 -21.93 -10.38 10.69
N ALA A 59 -21.78 -11.06 11.84
CA ALA A 59 -22.59 -10.83 13.02
C ALA A 59 -22.43 -9.42 13.62
N TYR A 60 -21.23 -8.84 13.48
CA TYR A 60 -20.98 -7.46 13.87
C TYR A 60 -21.72 -6.48 12.93
N MET A 61 -21.66 -6.71 11.63
CA MET A 61 -22.35 -5.87 10.63
C MET A 61 -23.89 -5.95 10.79
N GLU A 62 -24.42 -7.14 11.10
CA GLU A 62 -25.87 -7.35 11.32
C GLU A 62 -26.45 -6.48 12.44
N GLN A 63 -25.68 -6.11 13.45
CA GLN A 63 -26.13 -5.24 14.54
C GLN A 63 -26.58 -3.86 14.05
N TYR A 64 -26.01 -3.39 12.95
CA TYR A 64 -26.32 -2.09 12.36
C TYR A 64 -27.43 -2.16 11.30
N ASN A 65 -27.77 -3.36 10.83
CA ASN A 65 -28.78 -3.60 9.78
C ASN A 65 -28.66 -2.57 8.63
N PRO A 66 -27.50 -2.48 7.96
CA PRO A 66 -27.26 -1.47 6.94
C PRO A 66 -28.14 -1.75 5.69
N ASP A 67 -28.50 -0.71 4.95
CA ASP A 67 -29.12 -0.88 3.61
C ASP A 67 -28.04 -1.21 2.58
N TYR A 68 -26.87 -0.58 2.69
CA TYR A 68 -25.75 -0.69 1.77
C TYR A 68 -24.43 -0.88 2.52
N VAL A 69 -23.51 -1.58 1.88
CA VAL A 69 -22.14 -1.77 2.39
C VAL A 69 -21.15 -1.30 1.34
N LEU A 70 -20.30 -0.37 1.73
CA LEU A 70 -19.16 0.08 0.93
C LEU A 70 -17.93 -0.74 1.34
N ILE A 71 -17.29 -1.37 0.36
CA ILE A 71 -16.06 -2.16 0.53
C ILE A 71 -14.94 -1.43 -0.20
N LEU A 72 -13.83 -1.23 0.48
CA LEU A 72 -12.68 -0.48 -0.02
C LEU A 72 -11.41 -1.33 0.09
N SER A 73 -10.50 -1.19 -0.89
CA SER A 73 -9.14 -1.68 -0.77
C SER A 73 -8.32 -0.72 0.11
N GLY A 74 -7.46 -1.27 0.97
CA GLY A 74 -6.68 -0.48 1.93
C GLY A 74 -5.35 0.07 1.39
N ASP A 75 -4.98 -0.29 0.16
CA ASP A 75 -3.66 -0.05 -0.45
C ASP A 75 -3.72 0.73 -1.76
N HIS A 76 -4.81 1.39 -2.02
CA HIS A 76 -4.99 2.24 -3.19
C HIS A 76 -4.96 3.72 -2.79
N ILE A 77 -4.37 4.55 -3.65
CA ILE A 77 -4.29 6.00 -3.49
C ILE A 77 -5.28 6.66 -4.43
N TYR A 78 -6.29 7.34 -3.87
CA TYR A 78 -7.32 8.06 -4.62
C TYR A 78 -8.11 8.98 -3.70
N LYS A 79 -8.92 9.88 -4.28
CA LYS A 79 -9.96 10.65 -3.60
C LYS A 79 -11.28 10.43 -4.33
N MET A 80 -12.28 9.87 -3.65
CA MET A 80 -13.59 9.60 -4.24
C MET A 80 -14.70 10.06 -3.30
N ASP A 81 -15.69 10.74 -3.85
CA ASP A 81 -16.95 10.99 -3.17
C ASP A 81 -17.86 9.77 -3.31
N TYR A 82 -17.93 9.00 -2.23
CA TYR A 82 -18.74 7.77 -2.22
C TYR A 82 -20.24 8.04 -2.24
N GLU A 83 -20.71 9.24 -1.88
CA GLU A 83 -22.12 9.60 -1.97
C GLU A 83 -22.57 9.61 -3.44
N VAL A 84 -21.77 10.18 -4.33
CA VAL A 84 -22.03 10.16 -5.78
C VAL A 84 -22.13 8.74 -6.32
N MET A 85 -21.22 7.86 -5.90
CA MET A 85 -21.26 6.44 -6.29
C MET A 85 -22.50 5.73 -5.71
N LEU A 86 -22.90 6.04 -4.48
CA LEU A 86 -24.11 5.49 -3.86
C LEU A 86 -25.38 5.99 -4.56
N ASP A 87 -25.42 7.23 -4.96
CA ASP A 87 -26.57 7.78 -5.73
C ASP A 87 -26.68 7.11 -7.10
N PHE A 88 -25.54 6.86 -7.76
CA PHE A 88 -25.52 6.06 -8.98
C PHE A 88 -26.05 4.65 -8.75
N HIS A 89 -25.66 4.00 -7.66
CA HIS A 89 -26.13 2.67 -7.26
C HIS A 89 -27.65 2.66 -7.07
N LYS A 90 -28.21 3.63 -6.36
CA LYS A 90 -29.65 3.77 -6.12
C LYS A 90 -30.42 4.08 -7.40
N ALA A 91 -29.90 5.01 -8.23
CA ALA A 91 -30.55 5.42 -9.48
C ALA A 91 -30.72 4.24 -10.46
N ASN A 92 -29.70 3.38 -10.55
CA ASN A 92 -29.72 2.17 -11.37
C ASN A 92 -30.43 0.99 -10.70
N LYS A 93 -30.88 1.15 -9.45
CA LYS A 93 -31.40 0.06 -8.61
C LYS A 93 -30.44 -1.14 -8.64
N ALA A 94 -29.14 -0.88 -8.58
CA ALA A 94 -28.12 -1.89 -8.64
C ALA A 94 -28.16 -2.79 -7.40
N ASP A 95 -27.75 -4.03 -7.56
CA ASP A 95 -27.49 -4.94 -6.45
C ASP A 95 -26.03 -4.84 -6.03
N ILE A 96 -25.16 -4.58 -7.03
CA ILE A 96 -23.72 -4.33 -6.84
C ILE A 96 -23.30 -3.21 -7.78
N THR A 97 -22.50 -2.26 -7.27
CA THR A 97 -21.80 -1.26 -8.09
C THR A 97 -20.32 -1.41 -7.87
N ILE A 98 -19.55 -1.44 -8.94
CA ILE A 98 -18.10 -1.59 -8.93
C ILE A 98 -17.49 -0.30 -9.49
N ALA A 99 -16.63 0.37 -8.72
CA ALA A 99 -15.86 1.48 -9.25
C ALA A 99 -14.78 0.95 -10.20
N CYS A 100 -14.63 1.63 -11.32
CA CYS A 100 -13.72 1.23 -12.38
C CYS A 100 -13.10 2.44 -13.09
N MET A 101 -12.00 2.19 -13.77
CA MET A 101 -11.37 3.15 -14.65
C MET A 101 -10.67 2.45 -15.82
N PRO A 102 -10.49 3.12 -16.96
CA PRO A 102 -9.69 2.59 -18.04
C PRO A 102 -8.20 2.61 -17.67
N VAL A 103 -7.50 1.50 -17.90
CA VAL A 103 -6.06 1.36 -17.71
C VAL A 103 -5.38 1.02 -19.03
N PRO A 104 -4.04 1.21 -19.16
CA PRO A 104 -3.30 0.65 -20.30
C PRO A 104 -3.53 -0.86 -20.42
N ILE A 105 -3.73 -1.34 -21.66
CA ILE A 105 -4.09 -2.76 -21.89
C ILE A 105 -2.99 -3.71 -21.39
N GLU A 106 -1.74 -3.25 -21.40
CA GLU A 106 -0.56 -3.99 -20.92
C GLU A 106 -0.62 -4.24 -19.40
N GLU A 107 -1.31 -3.38 -18.67
CA GLU A 107 -1.47 -3.50 -17.21
C GLU A 107 -2.77 -4.19 -16.81
N ALA A 108 -3.73 -4.32 -17.73
CA ALA A 108 -5.06 -4.82 -17.45
C ALA A 108 -5.07 -6.23 -16.83
N SER A 109 -4.09 -7.07 -17.14
CA SER A 109 -3.95 -8.42 -16.57
C SER A 109 -3.69 -8.44 -15.05
N ARG A 110 -3.39 -7.29 -14.45
CA ARG A 110 -3.17 -7.17 -12.99
C ARG A 110 -4.48 -7.00 -12.21
N PHE A 111 -5.57 -6.66 -12.89
CA PHE A 111 -6.84 -6.24 -12.29
C PHE A 111 -8.00 -7.15 -12.68
N GLY A 112 -9.09 -7.04 -11.96
CA GLY A 112 -10.38 -7.53 -12.42
C GLY A 112 -10.88 -6.68 -13.58
N ILE A 113 -11.18 -7.30 -14.72
CA ILE A 113 -11.57 -6.61 -15.95
C ILE A 113 -13.04 -6.78 -16.23
N MET A 114 -13.67 -5.70 -16.67
CA MET A 114 -15.11 -5.67 -16.93
C MET A 114 -15.41 -5.33 -18.37
N VAL A 115 -16.48 -5.96 -18.88
CA VAL A 115 -17.15 -5.54 -20.12
C VAL A 115 -18.55 -5.05 -19.75
N THR A 116 -18.94 -3.90 -20.27
CA THR A 116 -20.23 -3.27 -19.98
C THR A 116 -21.05 -3.08 -21.25
N ASP A 117 -22.38 -3.00 -21.09
CA ASP A 117 -23.28 -2.53 -22.11
C ASP A 117 -23.40 -0.98 -22.10
N GLU A 118 -24.23 -0.42 -23.01
CA GLU A 118 -24.46 1.02 -23.13
C GLU A 118 -25.05 1.67 -21.86
N SER A 119 -25.62 0.88 -20.95
CA SER A 119 -26.19 1.34 -19.68
C SER A 119 -25.23 1.21 -18.50
N ASN A 120 -23.95 0.90 -18.74
CA ASN A 120 -22.93 0.58 -17.75
C ASN A 120 -23.23 -0.69 -16.95
N ARG A 121 -24.14 -1.56 -17.41
CA ARG A 121 -24.37 -2.85 -16.79
C ARG A 121 -23.24 -3.79 -17.16
N ILE A 122 -22.68 -4.49 -16.16
CA ILE A 122 -21.56 -5.42 -16.35
C ILE A 122 -22.11 -6.70 -16.99
N THR A 123 -21.67 -6.98 -18.21
CA THR A 123 -22.00 -8.18 -18.98
C THR A 123 -20.98 -9.29 -18.73
N GLU A 124 -19.69 -8.94 -18.57
CA GLU A 124 -18.61 -9.86 -18.27
C GLU A 124 -17.71 -9.30 -17.19
N PHE A 125 -17.18 -10.20 -16.36
CA PHE A 125 -16.17 -9.88 -15.34
C PHE A 125 -15.14 -11.02 -15.31
N GLU A 126 -13.87 -10.67 -15.43
CA GLU A 126 -12.75 -11.60 -15.45
C GLU A 126 -11.71 -11.13 -14.42
N GLU A 127 -11.37 -11.98 -13.46
CA GLU A 127 -10.36 -11.65 -12.45
C GLU A 127 -8.96 -11.98 -12.97
N LYS A 128 -8.13 -10.96 -13.16
CA LYS A 128 -6.73 -11.04 -13.59
C LYS A 128 -6.51 -11.95 -14.81
N PRO A 129 -7.19 -11.64 -15.94
CA PRO A 129 -7.08 -12.47 -17.14
C PRO A 129 -5.70 -12.36 -17.79
N GLU A 130 -5.16 -13.47 -18.33
CA GLU A 130 -3.92 -13.43 -19.12
C GLU A 130 -4.07 -12.62 -20.42
N HIS A 131 -5.27 -12.66 -20.99
CA HIS A 131 -5.63 -11.95 -22.23
C HIS A 131 -6.89 -11.13 -21.98
N PRO A 132 -6.76 -9.89 -21.48
CA PRO A 132 -7.92 -9.07 -21.11
C PRO A 132 -8.78 -8.72 -22.34
N SER A 133 -10.10 -8.92 -22.19
CA SER A 133 -11.11 -8.59 -23.22
C SER A 133 -11.45 -7.10 -23.29
N SER A 134 -11.09 -6.35 -22.26
CA SER A 134 -11.34 -4.92 -22.10
C SER A 134 -10.20 -4.28 -21.30
N ASN A 135 -10.15 -2.96 -21.29
CA ASN A 135 -9.23 -2.19 -20.44
C ASN A 135 -9.92 -1.53 -19.25
N LEU A 136 -11.19 -1.84 -19.00
CA LEU A 136 -11.95 -1.29 -17.89
C LEU A 136 -11.65 -2.09 -16.62
N ALA A 137 -10.77 -1.55 -15.77
CA ALA A 137 -10.27 -2.21 -14.58
C ALA A 137 -11.11 -1.90 -13.34
N SER A 138 -11.35 -2.91 -12.52
CA SER A 138 -11.92 -2.76 -11.18
C SER A 138 -10.92 -2.10 -10.25
N MET A 139 -11.38 -1.07 -9.55
CA MET A 139 -10.58 -0.38 -8.52
C MET A 139 -10.63 -1.10 -7.15
N GLY A 140 -11.27 -2.27 -7.04
CA GLY A 140 -11.44 -2.91 -5.73
C GLY A 140 -12.37 -2.16 -4.77
N ILE A 141 -13.22 -1.30 -5.29
CA ILE A 141 -14.18 -0.49 -4.55
C ILE A 141 -15.58 -0.93 -4.95
N TYR A 142 -16.37 -1.38 -3.98
CA TYR A 142 -17.68 -1.97 -4.24
C TYR A 142 -18.74 -1.35 -3.34
N ILE A 143 -19.94 -1.09 -3.89
CA ILE A 143 -21.16 -0.88 -3.11
C ILE A 143 -22.08 -2.08 -3.33
N PHE A 144 -22.43 -2.75 -2.25
CA PHE A 144 -23.38 -3.85 -2.24
C PHE A 144 -24.68 -3.43 -1.54
N SER A 145 -25.81 -3.84 -2.08
CA SER A 145 -27.04 -3.94 -1.29
C SER A 145 -26.86 -5.03 -0.23
N TRP A 146 -27.12 -4.71 1.05
CA TRP A 146 -26.83 -5.60 2.16
C TRP A 146 -27.39 -7.03 2.04
N PRO A 147 -28.66 -7.23 1.63
CA PRO A 147 -29.19 -8.58 1.49
C PRO A 147 -28.42 -9.44 0.48
N VAL A 148 -27.94 -8.82 -0.61
CA VAL A 148 -27.18 -9.51 -1.68
C VAL A 148 -25.80 -9.91 -1.17
N LEU A 149 -25.08 -9.00 -0.48
CA LEU A 149 -23.78 -9.30 0.11
C LEU A 149 -23.88 -10.44 1.14
N LYS A 150 -24.85 -10.34 2.04
CA LYS A 150 -25.07 -11.32 3.10
C LYS A 150 -25.37 -12.72 2.52
N GLU A 151 -26.26 -12.80 1.52
CA GLU A 151 -26.59 -14.06 0.85
C GLU A 151 -25.33 -14.68 0.21
N ALA A 152 -24.55 -13.89 -0.53
CA ALA A 152 -23.34 -14.36 -1.21
C ALA A 152 -22.28 -14.86 -0.22
N LEU A 153 -22.03 -14.11 0.88
CA LEU A 153 -21.07 -14.49 1.91
C LEU A 153 -21.47 -15.81 2.61
N ILE A 154 -22.76 -15.98 2.92
CA ILE A 154 -23.28 -17.21 3.53
C ILE A 154 -23.19 -18.41 2.56
N ALA A 155 -23.53 -18.19 1.29
CA ALA A 155 -23.48 -19.24 0.28
C ALA A 155 -22.06 -19.76 0.02
N LEU A 156 -21.05 -18.87 0.13
CA LEU A 156 -19.65 -19.19 -0.15
C LEU A 156 -18.80 -19.35 1.14
N LYS A 157 -19.41 -19.49 2.31
CA LYS A 157 -18.74 -19.58 3.61
C LYS A 157 -17.69 -20.69 3.72
N ASP A 158 -17.92 -21.80 3.03
CA ASP A 158 -17.04 -22.98 3.04
C ASP A 158 -15.97 -22.93 1.93
N GLN A 159 -15.97 -21.86 1.11
CA GLN A 159 -14.97 -21.64 0.07
C GLN A 159 -13.67 -21.20 0.71
N ASN A 160 -12.62 -22.02 0.59
CA ASN A 160 -11.29 -21.64 1.05
C ASN A 160 -10.72 -20.51 0.19
N GLY A 161 -10.11 -19.50 0.81
CA GLY A 161 -9.56 -18.36 0.10
C GLY A 161 -10.65 -17.52 -0.58
N CYS A 162 -11.83 -17.35 0.06
CA CYS A 162 -12.94 -16.62 -0.55
C CYS A 162 -12.58 -15.15 -0.79
N ASP A 163 -12.63 -14.75 -2.05
CA ASP A 163 -12.25 -13.43 -2.55
C ASP A 163 -13.41 -12.78 -3.31
N PHE A 164 -13.48 -11.44 -3.32
CA PHE A 164 -14.54 -10.71 -4.01
C PHE A 164 -14.49 -10.92 -5.51
N GLY A 165 -13.34 -10.73 -6.15
CA GLY A 165 -13.19 -10.84 -7.60
C GLY A 165 -13.35 -12.27 -8.09
N LYS A 166 -12.72 -13.24 -7.42
CA LYS A 166 -12.73 -14.64 -7.87
C LYS A 166 -14.02 -15.40 -7.56
N HIS A 167 -14.74 -15.02 -6.50
CA HIS A 167 -15.83 -15.86 -5.99
C HIS A 167 -17.15 -15.10 -5.83
N ILE A 168 -17.17 -13.96 -5.12
CA ILE A 168 -18.41 -13.23 -4.82
C ILE A 168 -19.04 -12.63 -6.07
N LEU A 169 -18.26 -11.90 -6.87
CA LEU A 169 -18.81 -11.25 -8.08
C LEU A 169 -19.29 -12.25 -9.13
N PRO A 170 -18.54 -13.32 -9.47
CA PRO A 170 -19.04 -14.38 -10.35
C PRO A 170 -20.31 -15.06 -9.83
N TYR A 171 -20.36 -15.40 -8.53
CA TYR A 171 -21.55 -15.99 -7.91
C TYR A 171 -22.77 -15.07 -8.07
N CYS A 172 -22.62 -13.78 -7.74
CA CYS A 172 -23.73 -12.82 -7.86
C CYS A 172 -24.18 -12.65 -9.31
N LYS A 173 -23.25 -12.66 -10.27
CA LYS A 173 -23.56 -12.61 -11.70
C LYS A 173 -24.35 -13.86 -12.15
N GLU A 174 -23.92 -15.05 -11.75
CA GLU A 174 -24.64 -16.32 -12.04
C GLU A 174 -26.07 -16.33 -11.45
N LYS A 175 -26.27 -15.71 -10.30
CA LYS A 175 -27.58 -15.52 -9.68
C LYS A 175 -28.45 -14.47 -10.38
N GLY A 176 -27.94 -13.79 -11.41
CA GLY A 176 -28.67 -12.80 -12.17
C GLY A 176 -28.81 -11.45 -11.46
N GLN A 177 -27.97 -11.18 -10.46
CA GLN A 177 -27.92 -9.88 -9.79
C GLN A 177 -27.52 -8.78 -10.77
N ARG A 178 -27.92 -7.54 -10.48
CA ARG A 178 -27.66 -6.36 -11.33
C ARG A 178 -26.35 -5.72 -10.93
N LEU A 179 -25.30 -6.02 -11.69
CA LEU A 179 -23.97 -5.46 -11.50
C LEU A 179 -23.78 -4.26 -12.44
N PHE A 180 -23.33 -3.13 -11.91
CA PHE A 180 -23.07 -1.91 -12.67
C PHE A 180 -21.65 -1.42 -12.45
N ALA A 181 -21.03 -0.90 -13.50
CA ALA A 181 -19.75 -0.23 -13.47
C ALA A 181 -19.96 1.27 -13.26
N TYR A 182 -19.32 1.82 -12.22
CA TYR A 182 -19.23 3.25 -11.97
C TYR A 182 -17.86 3.73 -12.42
N GLU A 183 -17.81 4.45 -13.54
CA GLU A 183 -16.56 4.98 -14.09
C GLU A 183 -16.09 6.17 -13.25
N TYR A 184 -14.91 6.02 -12.66
CA TYR A 184 -14.25 7.04 -11.88
C TYR A 184 -13.28 7.85 -12.74
N ASN A 185 -13.38 9.18 -12.67
CA ASN A 185 -12.60 10.11 -13.47
C ASN A 185 -11.65 10.94 -12.61
N GLY A 186 -10.88 10.32 -11.74
CA GLY A 186 -9.91 10.98 -10.88
C GLY A 186 -8.60 10.22 -10.83
N TYR A 187 -7.66 10.71 -10.04
CA TYR A 187 -6.41 10.00 -9.78
C TYR A 187 -6.68 8.72 -9.00
N TRP A 188 -6.12 7.62 -9.48
CA TRP A 188 -6.10 6.33 -8.78
C TRP A 188 -4.80 5.59 -9.08
N LYS A 189 -4.17 5.06 -8.05
CA LYS A 189 -2.97 4.24 -8.18
C LYS A 189 -2.98 3.09 -7.18
N ASP A 190 -2.82 1.89 -7.68
CA ASP A 190 -2.52 0.69 -6.89
C ASP A 190 -1.02 0.69 -6.58
N VAL A 191 -0.68 0.78 -5.29
CA VAL A 191 0.71 0.78 -4.82
C VAL A 191 1.19 -0.59 -4.33
N GLY A 192 0.62 -1.65 -4.88
CA GLY A 192 0.94 -3.04 -4.56
C GLY A 192 2.33 -3.51 -4.97
N THR A 193 3.12 -2.70 -5.67
CA THR A 193 4.52 -3.00 -6.00
C THR A 193 5.44 -1.88 -5.52
N LEU A 194 6.73 -2.21 -5.26
CA LEU A 194 7.72 -1.19 -4.88
C LEU A 194 7.87 -0.10 -5.95
N GLY A 195 7.80 -0.48 -7.23
CA GLY A 195 7.86 0.45 -8.34
C GLY A 195 6.69 1.43 -8.33
N SER A 196 5.46 0.95 -8.25
CA SER A 196 4.26 1.81 -8.20
C SER A 196 4.20 2.66 -6.92
N TYR A 197 4.67 2.13 -5.78
CA TYR A 197 4.82 2.90 -4.55
C TYR A 197 5.84 4.05 -4.70
N TRP A 198 7.01 3.76 -5.30
CA TRP A 198 8.03 4.76 -5.57
C TRP A 198 7.50 5.83 -6.53
N GLU A 199 6.89 5.43 -7.64
CA GLU A 199 6.31 6.37 -8.61
C GLU A 199 5.24 7.26 -7.99
N ALA A 200 4.31 6.70 -7.19
CA ALA A 200 3.27 7.48 -6.51
C ALA A 200 3.85 8.56 -5.60
N ASN A 201 4.96 8.27 -4.90
CA ASN A 201 5.65 9.25 -4.09
C ASN A 201 6.36 10.32 -4.94
N MET A 202 6.99 9.93 -6.05
CA MET A 202 7.67 10.89 -6.96
C MET A 202 6.66 11.83 -7.64
N GLU A 203 5.48 11.36 -7.99
CA GLU A 203 4.39 12.17 -8.55
C GLU A 203 3.90 13.27 -7.59
N LEU A 204 4.03 13.08 -6.28
CA LEU A 204 3.70 14.11 -5.28
C LEU A 204 4.66 15.29 -5.25
N ILE A 205 5.88 15.14 -5.78
CA ILE A 205 6.94 16.16 -5.73
C ILE A 205 6.68 17.30 -6.72
N ASP A 206 5.84 17.10 -7.70
CA ASP A 206 5.52 18.14 -8.69
C ASP A 206 4.84 19.34 -8.04
N ILE A 207 5.06 20.53 -8.60
CA ILE A 207 4.51 21.81 -8.08
C ILE A 207 2.98 21.77 -8.00
N ILE A 208 2.35 21.13 -8.98
CA ILE A 208 0.90 20.88 -9.00
C ILE A 208 0.74 19.37 -9.25
N PRO A 209 0.79 18.55 -8.19
CA PRO A 209 0.61 17.11 -8.34
C PRO A 209 -0.82 16.81 -8.77
N GLU A 210 -1.01 15.83 -9.63
CA GLU A 210 -2.34 15.36 -10.02
C GLU A 210 -3.15 14.90 -8.79
N PHE A 211 -2.47 14.25 -7.85
CA PHE A 211 -3.02 13.91 -6.55
C PHE A 211 -2.53 14.89 -5.48
N ASN A 212 -3.35 15.91 -5.17
CA ASN A 212 -3.00 16.92 -4.18
C ASN A 212 -3.41 16.50 -2.76
N LEU A 213 -2.44 16.25 -1.90
CA LEU A 213 -2.66 15.93 -0.48
C LEU A 213 -3.10 17.16 0.35
N TYR A 214 -2.79 18.37 -0.12
CA TYR A 214 -2.99 19.63 0.60
C TYR A 214 -4.17 20.46 0.08
N GLU A 215 -5.11 19.80 -0.60
CA GLU A 215 -6.30 20.45 -1.09
C GLU A 215 -7.13 21.01 0.07
N GLU A 216 -7.40 22.32 0.04
CA GLU A 216 -8.01 23.05 1.16
C GLU A 216 -9.42 22.55 1.50
N PHE A 217 -10.21 22.22 0.48
CA PHE A 217 -11.61 21.81 0.65
C PHE A 217 -11.79 20.30 0.79
N TRP A 218 -10.76 19.51 0.59
CA TRP A 218 -10.79 18.06 0.70
C TRP A 218 -9.49 17.51 1.31
N ARG A 219 -9.31 17.79 2.59
CA ARG A 219 -8.12 17.39 3.33
C ARG A 219 -8.10 15.88 3.60
N ILE A 220 -6.93 15.29 3.50
CA ILE A 220 -6.66 13.94 3.98
C ILE A 220 -6.10 14.06 5.40
N TYR A 221 -6.80 13.47 6.36
CA TYR A 221 -6.40 13.46 7.76
C TYR A 221 -5.61 12.20 8.07
N THR A 222 -4.58 12.35 8.89
CA THR A 222 -3.77 11.24 9.40
C THR A 222 -3.37 11.50 10.84
N LYS A 223 -2.92 10.47 11.54
CA LYS A 223 -2.30 10.62 12.85
C LYS A 223 -0.97 11.38 12.66
N GLY A 224 -0.79 12.48 13.37
CA GLY A 224 0.43 13.27 13.36
C GLY A 224 0.95 13.45 14.78
N ASP A 225 2.27 13.38 14.95
CA ASP A 225 2.95 13.76 16.18
C ASP A 225 3.28 15.25 16.14
N VAL A 226 3.43 15.87 17.31
CA VAL A 226 3.91 17.25 17.40
C VAL A 226 5.45 17.23 17.27
N ILE A 227 5.94 17.60 16.10
CA ILE A 227 7.36 17.56 15.74
C ILE A 227 7.83 18.99 15.45
N PRO A 228 9.11 19.36 15.76
CA PRO A 228 9.63 20.68 15.43
C PRO A 228 9.71 20.87 13.90
N PRO A 229 9.79 22.12 13.41
CA PRO A 229 10.06 22.37 11.99
C PRO A 229 11.36 21.72 11.53
N GLN A 230 11.48 21.49 10.22
CA GLN A 230 12.72 21.00 9.60
C GLN A 230 13.85 22.03 9.72
N TYR A 231 15.09 21.55 9.82
CA TYR A 231 16.31 22.33 9.80
C TYR A 231 17.12 22.04 8.52
N ILE A 232 17.45 23.08 7.78
CA ILE A 232 18.31 22.98 6.59
C ILE A 232 19.55 23.80 6.84
N SER A 233 20.73 23.17 6.82
CA SER A 233 22.02 23.84 7.12
C SER A 233 22.40 24.82 6.00
N GLU A 234 23.30 25.76 6.31
CA GLU A 234 23.76 26.80 5.38
C GLU A 234 24.41 26.20 4.10
N ASP A 235 25.09 25.08 4.24
CA ASP A 235 25.80 24.40 3.14
C ASP A 235 24.94 23.34 2.43
N ALA A 236 23.70 23.10 2.89
CA ALA A 236 22.82 22.07 2.30
C ALA A 236 22.22 22.54 0.99
N VAL A 237 22.00 21.58 0.09
CA VAL A 237 21.28 21.80 -1.18
C VAL A 237 20.02 20.96 -1.20
N VAL A 238 18.88 21.61 -1.39
CA VAL A 238 17.58 20.92 -1.51
C VAL A 238 16.90 21.36 -2.80
N ASP A 239 16.63 20.41 -3.68
CA ASP A 239 16.01 20.69 -4.96
C ASP A 239 14.91 19.67 -5.26
N LYS A 240 13.68 20.16 -5.52
CA LYS A 240 12.50 19.37 -5.89
C LYS A 240 12.25 18.22 -4.89
N CYS A 241 11.98 18.55 -3.61
CA CYS A 241 11.79 17.58 -2.53
C CYS A 241 10.54 17.86 -1.69
N ILE A 242 9.99 16.80 -1.11
CA ILE A 242 9.04 16.88 0.02
C ILE A 242 9.84 16.51 1.28
N ILE A 243 9.79 17.38 2.29
CA ILE A 243 10.56 17.20 3.53
C ILE A 243 9.62 17.26 4.73
N GLY A 244 9.62 16.18 5.52
CA GLY A 244 8.87 16.08 6.75
C GLY A 244 9.39 16.96 7.89
N GLU A 245 8.53 17.20 8.86
CA GLU A 245 8.85 17.94 10.09
C GLU A 245 9.97 17.26 10.90
N GLY A 246 10.75 18.01 11.66
CA GLY A 246 11.84 17.50 12.48
C GLY A 246 13.07 16.99 11.72
N THR A 247 13.06 17.07 10.41
CA THR A 247 14.16 16.58 9.56
C THR A 247 15.32 17.58 9.56
N GLU A 248 16.55 17.07 9.65
CA GLU A 248 17.78 17.84 9.61
C GLU A 248 18.60 17.50 8.37
N ILE A 249 18.87 18.49 7.50
CA ILE A 249 19.61 18.28 6.26
C ILE A 249 20.92 19.04 6.29
N TYR A 250 22.04 18.32 6.25
CA TYR A 250 23.40 18.84 6.17
C TYR A 250 24.10 18.53 4.84
N GLY A 251 23.46 17.74 3.96
CA GLY A 251 23.96 17.31 2.66
C GLY A 251 23.12 17.84 1.50
N GLU A 252 23.13 17.12 0.39
CA GLU A 252 22.37 17.41 -0.81
C GLU A 252 21.21 16.43 -0.98
N VAL A 253 20.00 16.92 -1.27
CA VAL A 253 18.80 16.12 -1.51
C VAL A 253 18.11 16.61 -2.78
N HIS A 254 17.89 15.70 -3.73
CA HIS A 254 17.30 15.99 -5.04
C HIS A 254 16.18 15.00 -5.35
N ASN A 255 15.06 15.50 -5.87
CA ASN A 255 13.91 14.73 -6.36
C ASN A 255 13.53 13.58 -5.41
N SER A 256 13.38 13.88 -4.13
CA SER A 256 13.22 12.85 -3.08
C SER A 256 12.12 13.21 -2.08
N VAL A 257 11.56 12.18 -1.45
CA VAL A 257 10.58 12.31 -0.37
C VAL A 257 11.26 11.91 0.94
N ILE A 258 11.39 12.84 1.85
CA ILE A 258 12.04 12.67 3.15
C ILE A 258 11.00 12.77 4.26
N GLY A 259 10.83 11.70 5.00
CA GLY A 259 9.89 11.60 6.11
C GLY A 259 10.29 12.42 7.33
N PRO A 260 9.45 12.44 8.38
CA PRO A 260 9.73 13.18 9.62
C PRO A 260 10.93 12.62 10.39
N ASN A 261 11.60 13.51 11.15
CA ASN A 261 12.76 13.17 12.02
C ASN A 261 13.92 12.46 11.30
N VAL A 262 14.10 12.70 10.01
CA VAL A 262 15.23 12.14 9.26
C VAL A 262 16.45 13.05 9.41
N VAL A 263 17.64 12.46 9.53
CA VAL A 263 18.91 13.20 9.55
C VAL A 263 19.74 12.82 8.33
N ILE A 264 20.10 13.80 7.50
CA ILE A 264 21.01 13.62 6.35
C ILE A 264 22.35 14.24 6.68
N GLY A 265 23.38 13.42 6.85
CA GLY A 265 24.72 13.82 7.25
C GLY A 265 25.45 14.66 6.19
N LYS A 266 26.52 15.35 6.64
CA LYS A 266 27.34 16.26 5.83
C LYS A 266 28.00 15.53 4.66
N GLY A 267 27.97 16.15 3.48
CA GLY A 267 28.59 15.59 2.27
C GLY A 267 27.81 14.46 1.63
N SER A 268 26.66 14.10 2.20
CA SER A 268 25.79 13.06 1.61
C SER A 268 24.97 13.63 0.47
N VAL A 269 24.70 12.79 -0.53
CA VAL A 269 23.94 13.14 -1.73
C VAL A 269 22.84 12.10 -1.94
N ILE A 270 21.59 12.52 -1.83
CA ILE A 270 20.40 11.69 -1.95
C ILE A 270 19.67 12.07 -3.23
N ARG A 271 19.32 11.09 -4.09
CA ARG A 271 18.57 11.29 -5.33
C ARG A 271 17.46 10.26 -5.49
N ASP A 272 16.34 10.67 -6.08
CA ASP A 272 15.23 9.81 -6.51
C ASP A 272 14.79 8.79 -5.43
N SER A 273 14.86 9.18 -4.17
CA SER A 273 14.73 8.25 -3.04
C SER A 273 13.59 8.63 -2.10
N ILE A 274 13.08 7.62 -1.44
CA ILE A 274 12.10 7.76 -0.36
C ILE A 274 12.78 7.33 0.93
N ILE A 275 12.85 8.22 1.92
CA ILE A 275 13.39 7.92 3.24
C ILE A 275 12.30 8.17 4.27
N MET A 276 11.89 7.11 4.98
CA MET A 276 10.81 7.17 5.95
C MET A 276 11.30 7.69 7.30
N LYS A 277 10.36 7.92 8.22
CA LYS A 277 10.57 8.59 9.50
C LYS A 277 11.71 7.98 10.34
N ASN A 278 12.30 8.82 11.21
CA ASN A 278 13.32 8.46 12.22
C ASN A 278 14.60 7.84 11.64
N THR A 279 14.83 7.92 10.34
CA THR A 279 16.03 7.36 9.70
C THR A 279 17.21 8.30 9.80
N SER A 280 18.39 7.76 10.12
CA SER A 280 19.66 8.51 10.18
C SER A 280 20.58 8.07 9.04
N VAL A 281 20.95 9.01 8.19
CA VAL A 281 21.93 8.83 7.11
C VAL A 281 23.22 9.51 7.52
N GLY A 282 24.31 8.75 7.55
CA GLY A 282 25.64 9.22 7.94
C GLY A 282 26.26 10.25 6.98
N GLU A 283 27.54 10.51 7.15
CA GLU A 283 28.29 11.46 6.32
C GLU A 283 28.80 10.81 5.03
N ASN A 284 28.91 11.59 3.95
CA ASN A 284 29.44 11.21 2.64
C ASN A 284 28.71 9.98 2.03
N VAL A 285 27.43 9.82 2.30
CA VAL A 285 26.60 8.77 1.71
C VAL A 285 26.13 9.21 0.32
N VAL A 286 26.22 8.31 -0.65
CA VAL A 286 25.61 8.51 -1.97
C VAL A 286 24.46 7.51 -2.09
N MET A 287 23.24 8.02 -2.24
CA MET A 287 22.03 7.20 -2.36
C MET A 287 21.27 7.58 -3.64
N ASP A 288 21.01 6.61 -4.46
CA ASP A 288 20.27 6.76 -5.70
C ASP A 288 19.17 5.69 -5.81
N LYS A 289 17.94 6.14 -6.03
CA LYS A 289 16.76 5.30 -6.29
C LYS A 289 16.55 4.22 -5.22
N ALA A 290 16.36 4.65 -3.98
CA ALA A 290 16.15 3.78 -2.83
C ALA A 290 14.83 4.05 -2.12
N ILE A 291 14.26 3.01 -1.52
CA ILE A 291 13.19 3.08 -0.54
C ILE A 291 13.78 2.62 0.79
N VAL A 292 13.90 3.53 1.74
CA VAL A 292 14.42 3.29 3.08
C VAL A 292 13.27 3.40 4.07
N ALA A 293 12.97 2.30 4.74
CA ALA A 293 11.87 2.24 5.71
C ALA A 293 12.20 3.02 7.00
N GLU A 294 11.33 2.91 7.99
CA GLU A 294 11.43 3.62 9.25
C GLU A 294 12.56 3.10 10.13
N ASP A 295 13.09 3.99 11.02
CA ASP A 295 14.04 3.65 12.07
C ASP A 295 15.37 3.00 11.54
N VAL A 296 15.79 3.35 10.33
CA VAL A 296 17.00 2.83 9.69
C VAL A 296 18.22 3.70 10.06
N VAL A 297 19.35 3.05 10.26
CA VAL A 297 20.66 3.73 10.44
C VAL A 297 21.57 3.35 9.29
N VAL A 298 21.95 4.33 8.48
CA VAL A 298 22.96 4.19 7.42
C VAL A 298 24.28 4.79 7.88
N GLY A 299 25.33 3.99 7.87
CA GLY A 299 26.69 4.42 8.27
C GLY A 299 27.30 5.44 7.31
N ASN A 300 28.57 5.82 7.59
CA ASN A 300 29.29 6.81 6.80
C ASN A 300 29.90 6.19 5.53
N ASN A 301 30.11 7.01 4.49
CA ASN A 301 30.73 6.64 3.22
C ASN A 301 30.06 5.44 2.53
N VAL A 302 28.76 5.27 2.70
CA VAL A 302 27.96 4.21 2.06
C VAL A 302 27.51 4.65 0.67
N VAL A 303 27.52 3.72 -0.29
CA VAL A 303 27.02 3.97 -1.65
C VAL A 303 25.85 3.03 -1.92
N ILE A 304 24.66 3.55 -2.18
CA ILE A 304 23.42 2.79 -2.40
C ILE A 304 22.91 3.05 -3.81
N GLY A 305 22.50 1.97 -4.51
CA GLY A 305 21.96 2.05 -5.87
C GLY A 305 23.02 2.11 -6.96
N CYS A 306 24.24 1.62 -6.68
CA CYS A 306 25.35 1.65 -7.63
C CYS A 306 25.36 0.43 -8.60
N GLY A 307 26.15 0.56 -9.65
CA GLY A 307 26.41 -0.53 -10.60
C GLY A 307 25.32 -0.75 -11.63
N GLU A 308 25.48 -1.83 -12.41
CA GLU A 308 24.50 -2.27 -13.40
C GLU A 308 23.34 -3.04 -12.72
N GLU A 309 22.19 -3.04 -13.36
CA GLU A 309 21.02 -3.77 -12.86
C GLU A 309 21.20 -5.28 -13.08
N ALA A 310 20.82 -6.09 -12.07
CA ALA A 310 20.70 -7.53 -12.18
C ALA A 310 19.33 -7.94 -11.58
N PRO A 311 18.70 -9.01 -12.09
CA PRO A 311 17.47 -9.54 -11.49
C PRO A 311 17.71 -9.97 -10.04
N ASN A 312 16.73 -9.71 -9.17
CA ASN A 312 16.81 -10.14 -7.78
C ASN A 312 16.75 -11.67 -7.66
N VAL A 313 17.63 -12.25 -6.83
CA VAL A 313 17.80 -13.71 -6.69
C VAL A 313 16.62 -14.40 -6.01
N LEU A 314 15.87 -13.70 -5.15
CA LEU A 314 14.73 -14.29 -4.43
C LEU A 314 13.39 -13.96 -5.10
N LYS A 315 13.19 -12.68 -5.42
CA LYS A 315 11.91 -12.17 -5.89
C LYS A 315 12.10 -11.11 -6.98
N PRO A 316 12.43 -11.53 -8.21
CA PRO A 316 12.73 -10.59 -9.30
C PRO A 316 11.53 -9.73 -9.71
N ALA A 317 10.32 -10.18 -9.49
CA ALA A 317 9.11 -9.39 -9.76
C ALA A 317 8.84 -8.30 -8.72
N VAL A 318 9.35 -8.45 -7.50
CA VAL A 318 9.16 -7.51 -6.38
C VAL A 318 10.30 -6.50 -6.32
N TYR A 319 11.52 -6.99 -6.28
CA TYR A 319 12.74 -6.17 -6.21
C TYR A 319 13.29 -5.95 -7.61
N SER A 320 12.77 -4.95 -8.26
CA SER A 320 13.03 -4.64 -9.66
C SER A 320 13.12 -3.12 -9.87
N PHE A 321 13.13 -2.68 -11.09
CA PHE A 321 13.06 -1.26 -11.46
C PHE A 321 14.27 -0.44 -11.00
N GLY A 322 15.39 -1.08 -10.71
CA GLY A 322 16.62 -0.45 -10.21
C GLY A 322 16.56 -0.02 -8.75
N LEU A 323 15.48 -0.29 -8.04
CA LEU A 323 15.25 0.13 -6.65
C LEU A 323 16.06 -0.68 -5.65
N VAL A 324 16.56 0.00 -4.62
CA VAL A 324 17.11 -0.61 -3.42
C VAL A 324 16.07 -0.49 -2.30
N ALA A 325 15.71 -1.62 -1.68
CA ALA A 325 14.75 -1.65 -0.58
C ALA A 325 15.47 -1.96 0.74
N ILE A 326 15.36 -1.05 1.72
CA ILE A 326 15.93 -1.23 3.07
C ILE A 326 14.78 -1.28 4.06
N GLY A 327 14.61 -2.42 4.73
CA GLY A 327 13.54 -2.65 5.70
C GLY A 327 13.71 -1.88 6.99
N GLU A 328 12.62 -1.77 7.77
CA GLU A 328 12.60 -1.05 9.04
C GLU A 328 13.61 -1.62 10.06
N ASN A 329 14.07 -0.76 10.98
CA ASN A 329 15.04 -1.10 12.02
C ASN A 329 16.36 -1.67 11.48
N SER A 330 16.67 -1.47 10.20
CA SER A 330 17.92 -1.96 9.61
C SER A 330 19.11 -1.06 9.98
N VAL A 331 20.28 -1.68 10.10
CA VAL A 331 21.53 -0.96 10.30
C VAL A 331 22.50 -1.34 9.18
N ILE A 332 22.98 -0.33 8.45
CA ILE A 332 23.96 -0.49 7.37
C ILE A 332 25.32 -0.01 7.89
N PRO A 333 26.39 -0.83 7.89
CA PRO A 333 27.70 -0.42 8.39
C PRO A 333 28.42 0.57 7.47
N ASP A 334 29.44 1.25 8.01
CA ASP A 334 30.24 2.22 7.25
C ASP A 334 31.02 1.57 6.08
N ASN A 335 31.22 2.35 5.02
CA ASN A 335 32.09 2.05 3.88
C ASN A 335 31.66 0.83 3.04
N VAL A 336 30.36 0.58 2.91
CA VAL A 336 29.83 -0.49 2.07
C VAL A 336 29.16 0.09 0.80
N LYS A 337 29.11 -0.76 -0.24
CA LYS A 337 28.42 -0.46 -1.49
C LYS A 337 27.23 -1.42 -1.68
N ILE A 338 26.12 -0.92 -2.14
CA ILE A 338 24.89 -1.66 -2.31
C ILE A 338 24.40 -1.47 -3.75
N GLY A 339 24.31 -2.56 -4.49
CA GLY A 339 23.87 -2.59 -5.88
C GLY A 339 22.36 -2.43 -6.03
N LYS A 340 21.91 -2.25 -7.27
CA LYS A 340 20.50 -2.10 -7.64
C LYS A 340 19.69 -3.39 -7.45
N ASN A 341 18.37 -3.28 -7.35
CA ASN A 341 17.43 -4.41 -7.17
C ASN A 341 17.75 -5.28 -5.94
N THR A 342 18.34 -4.70 -4.90
CA THR A 342 18.70 -5.38 -3.66
C THR A 342 17.65 -5.16 -2.58
N ALA A 343 17.58 -6.09 -1.64
CA ALA A 343 16.76 -5.95 -0.45
C ALA A 343 17.58 -6.26 0.80
N ILE A 344 17.49 -5.40 1.80
CA ILE A 344 18.22 -5.55 3.06
C ILE A 344 17.23 -5.43 4.22
N SER A 345 17.32 -6.30 5.21
CA SER A 345 16.58 -6.17 6.46
C SER A 345 17.40 -6.61 7.66
N GLY A 346 17.16 -5.92 8.77
CA GLY A 346 17.80 -6.20 10.05
C GLY A 346 19.18 -5.56 10.22
N VAL A 347 19.81 -5.83 11.36
CA VAL A 347 21.11 -5.28 11.71
C VAL A 347 22.21 -6.03 10.96
N THR A 348 22.86 -5.35 10.02
CA THR A 348 23.93 -5.90 9.21
C THR A 348 25.31 -5.46 9.72
N THR A 349 26.31 -6.27 9.46
CA THR A 349 27.71 -6.02 9.82
C THR A 349 28.58 -6.05 8.57
N LYS A 350 29.87 -5.64 8.68
CA LYS A 350 30.79 -5.69 7.54
C LYS A 350 30.98 -7.08 6.96
N GLU A 351 30.75 -8.12 7.76
CA GLU A 351 30.90 -9.53 7.36
C GLU A 351 29.78 -9.95 6.39
N ASP A 352 28.64 -9.26 6.40
CA ASP A 352 27.52 -9.53 5.50
C ASP A 352 27.76 -8.94 4.08
N TYR A 353 28.81 -8.15 3.92
CA TYR A 353 29.19 -7.49 2.65
C TYR A 353 30.55 -8.03 2.14
N PRO A 354 30.57 -9.09 1.34
CA PRO A 354 31.80 -9.61 0.75
C PRO A 354 32.55 -8.49 0.00
N ASP A 355 33.84 -8.34 0.29
CA ASP A 355 34.67 -7.26 -0.27
C ASP A 355 34.12 -5.82 -0.07
N GLY A 356 33.24 -5.63 0.92
CA GLY A 356 32.60 -4.36 1.21
C GLY A 356 31.46 -4.02 0.23
N GLU A 357 30.92 -5.00 -0.50
CA GLU A 357 29.89 -4.77 -1.49
C GLU A 357 28.76 -5.82 -1.41
N LEU A 358 27.52 -5.38 -1.56
CA LEU A 358 26.37 -6.21 -1.89
C LEU A 358 26.07 -6.05 -3.36
N ALA A 359 26.35 -7.05 -4.17
CA ALA A 359 26.15 -7.03 -5.60
C ALA A 359 24.67 -6.82 -5.96
N ALA A 360 24.40 -6.27 -7.15
CA ALA A 360 23.04 -6.06 -7.64
C ALA A 360 22.22 -7.36 -7.62
N GLY A 361 20.95 -7.24 -7.27
CA GLY A 361 20.01 -8.37 -7.19
C GLY A 361 20.13 -9.24 -5.94
N GLN A 362 21.08 -8.99 -5.04
CA GLN A 362 21.27 -9.78 -3.82
C GLN A 362 20.32 -9.36 -2.69
N VAL A 363 20.16 -10.23 -1.71
CA VAL A 363 19.31 -10.01 -0.53
C VAL A 363 20.07 -10.33 0.74
N ILE A 364 20.02 -9.42 1.72
CA ILE A 364 20.45 -9.69 3.10
C ILE A 364 19.22 -9.68 4.00
N ALA A 365 18.96 -10.79 4.68
CA ALA A 365 18.00 -10.87 5.77
C ALA A 365 18.79 -11.22 7.04
N ALA A 366 19.23 -10.21 7.79
CA ALA A 366 19.96 -10.44 9.03
C ALA A 366 19.02 -11.02 10.09
N LYS A 367 19.48 -12.02 10.80
CA LYS A 367 18.73 -12.64 11.89
C LYS A 367 18.87 -11.76 13.14
N ASP A 368 17.86 -10.99 13.45
CA ASP A 368 17.71 -10.49 14.80
C ASP A 368 17.42 -11.67 15.71
N GLY A 369 18.33 -11.94 16.63
CA GLY A 369 18.19 -12.78 17.85
C GLY A 369 16.99 -13.72 17.94
N GLY A 370 16.65 -14.46 16.88
CA GLY A 370 15.61 -15.51 16.88
C GLY A 370 14.24 -15.19 16.28
N LYS A 371 14.01 -14.00 15.75
CA LYS A 371 12.79 -13.71 14.95
C LYS A 371 13.19 -13.25 13.57
N ALA A 372 12.81 -14.01 12.55
CA ALA A 372 12.84 -13.48 11.19
C ALA A 372 11.98 -12.22 11.17
N VAL A 373 12.60 -11.07 10.91
CA VAL A 373 11.86 -9.81 10.76
C VAL A 373 11.01 -9.95 9.52
N SER A 374 9.73 -10.11 9.73
CA SER A 374 8.74 -10.19 8.66
C SER A 374 8.67 -8.82 8.01
N TYR A 375 8.86 -8.75 6.70
CA TYR A 375 8.64 -7.56 5.86
C TYR A 375 7.16 -7.13 5.87
N THR A 376 6.65 -6.67 6.98
CA THR A 376 5.21 -6.46 7.16
C THR A 376 4.66 -5.23 6.48
N HIS A 377 5.51 -4.25 6.14
CA HIS A 377 5.07 -3.05 5.41
C HIS A 377 5.18 -3.16 3.88
N LEU A 378 6.02 -4.07 3.38
CA LEU A 378 6.15 -4.34 1.96
C LEU A 378 5.36 -5.59 1.50
N ARG A 379 4.61 -6.24 2.40
CA ARG A 379 3.87 -7.49 2.15
C ARG A 379 2.37 -7.33 2.04
N ALA A 380 1.83 -6.16 1.81
CA ALA A 380 0.37 -6.03 1.71
C ALA A 380 -0.27 -6.89 0.60
N HIS A 381 0.51 -7.46 -0.33
CA HIS A 381 -0.02 -8.10 -1.54
C HIS A 381 0.45 -9.50 -1.89
N GLU A 382 1.30 -10.16 -1.10
CA GLU A 382 1.84 -11.47 -1.50
C GLU A 382 1.20 -12.69 -0.86
N THR A 383 0.12 -12.57 -0.11
CA THR A 383 -0.46 -13.74 0.57
C THR A 383 -1.35 -14.62 -0.28
N ASP A 384 -1.62 -14.27 -1.53
CA ASP A 384 -2.67 -14.98 -2.27
C ASP A 384 -2.22 -15.84 -3.47
N GLN A 385 -0.94 -16.06 -3.69
CA GLN A 385 -0.61 -16.87 -4.87
C GLN A 385 0.18 -18.18 -4.66
N TYR A 386 0.78 -18.44 -3.50
CA TYR A 386 1.46 -19.74 -3.32
C TYR A 386 1.47 -20.22 -1.85
N LEU A 387 0.47 -20.96 -1.49
CA LEU A 387 0.54 -22.19 -0.70
C LEU A 387 -0.53 -23.16 -1.20
#